data_da601a560e4a3db0100bc9f0e57a3fbf
#
_entry.id   da601a560e4a3db0100bc9f0e57a3fbf
#
_cell.length_a   1.000
_cell.length_b   1.000
_cell.length_c   1.000
_cell.angle_alpha   90.00
_cell.angle_beta   90.00
_cell.angle_gamma   90.00
#
_symmetry.space_group_name_H-M   'P 1'
#
loop_
_entity.id
_entity.type
_entity.pdbx_description
1 polymer ?
#
loop_
_entity_poly.entity_id
_entity_poly.type
_entity_poly.pdbx_seq_one_letter_code
_entity_poly.pdbx_strand_id
1 'polypeptide(L)'
;PALLLNKAELIAYIEYVKKHNVRDQVTQNAVHEIQASQFEMQNLSPTALVIVKQAIKPFRELQKVELLYQQLCKTTSHDFFQKKFVELYQQYQSTREDQTLNVLKTMATQYLRFKDNKVDENSLKLYLSQLEKKENKAKRNADNKKKFELGGALLSLLKTKNIDVTKLTAEQIIRALFSQDMHFNLANCNTIIFQEMLNVGLSETQAKDLFPLVLDQLTDYRDEDGLPIYLKQIIKTMAENG
;
A
#
# COMPACT_ATOMS: atom_id res chain seq x y z
N PRO A 1 -15.35 27.62 -26.53
CA PRO A 1 -16.80 27.57 -26.61
C PRO A 1 -17.38 27.45 -25.21
N ALA A 2 -18.37 28.33 -24.88
CA ALA A 2 -19.07 28.27 -23.60
C ALA A 2 -19.77 26.90 -23.53
N LEU A 3 -19.49 26.13 -22.47
CA LEU A 3 -20.15 24.85 -22.22
C LEU A 3 -21.62 25.13 -21.99
N LEU A 4 -22.44 24.78 -22.98
CA LEU A 4 -23.90 24.85 -22.89
C LEU A 4 -24.36 23.77 -21.92
N LEU A 5 -25.16 24.19 -20.92
CA LEU A 5 -25.85 23.27 -20.02
C LEU A 5 -27.17 22.88 -20.70
N ASN A 6 -27.41 21.58 -20.86
CA ASN A 6 -28.69 21.11 -21.39
C ASN A 6 -29.52 20.47 -20.27
N LYS A 7 -30.84 20.40 -20.49
CA LYS A 7 -31.82 19.90 -19.51
C LYS A 7 -31.48 18.47 -19.04
N ALA A 8 -31.08 17.58 -19.95
CA ALA A 8 -30.74 16.20 -19.62
C ALA A 8 -29.52 16.11 -18.68
N GLU A 9 -28.51 16.95 -18.93
CA GLU A 9 -27.33 17.01 -18.08
C GLU A 9 -27.65 17.53 -16.67
N LEU A 10 -28.50 18.55 -16.56
CA LEU A 10 -28.92 19.09 -15.28
C LEU A 10 -29.71 18.07 -14.45
N ILE A 11 -30.58 17.29 -15.11
CA ILE A 11 -31.30 16.18 -14.47
C ILE A 11 -30.32 15.12 -13.98
N ALA A 12 -29.42 14.65 -14.85
CA ALA A 12 -28.41 13.64 -14.51
C ALA A 12 -27.49 14.10 -13.37
N TYR A 13 -27.16 15.39 -13.33
CA TYR A 13 -26.37 15.97 -12.21
C TYR A 13 -27.13 15.88 -10.89
N ILE A 14 -28.42 16.22 -10.85
CA ILE A 14 -29.21 16.11 -9.61
C ILE A 14 -29.33 14.66 -9.15
N GLU A 15 -29.54 13.72 -10.08
CA GLU A 15 -29.57 12.29 -9.76
C GLU A 15 -28.23 11.83 -9.17
N TYR A 16 -27.12 12.29 -9.75
CA TYR A 16 -25.79 12.02 -9.23
C TYR A 16 -25.62 12.54 -7.81
N VAL A 17 -25.99 13.81 -7.54
CA VAL A 17 -25.91 14.42 -6.21
C VAL A 17 -26.73 13.65 -5.17
N LYS A 18 -27.94 13.21 -5.53
CA LYS A 18 -28.81 12.41 -4.66
C LYS A 18 -28.20 11.03 -4.40
N LYS A 19 -27.75 10.34 -5.45
CA LYS A 19 -27.15 9.00 -5.36
C LYS A 19 -25.91 8.95 -4.48
N HIS A 20 -25.06 9.98 -4.57
CA HIS A 20 -23.81 10.06 -3.84
C HIS A 20 -23.89 10.86 -2.52
N ASN A 21 -25.09 11.38 -2.18
CA ASN A 21 -25.36 12.15 -0.96
C ASN A 21 -24.38 13.31 -0.76
N VAL A 22 -24.07 14.04 -1.85
CA VAL A 22 -23.13 15.16 -1.83
C VAL A 22 -23.78 16.35 -1.09
N ARG A 23 -23.14 16.83 -0.02
CA ARG A 23 -23.73 17.82 0.90
C ARG A 23 -22.95 19.13 1.02
N ASP A 24 -21.95 19.35 0.16
CA ASP A 24 -21.24 20.63 0.19
C ASP A 24 -22.14 21.80 -0.22
N GLN A 25 -21.85 22.99 0.33
CA GLN A 25 -22.69 24.18 0.16
C GLN A 25 -22.83 24.60 -1.31
N VAL A 26 -21.76 24.47 -2.11
CA VAL A 26 -21.77 24.87 -3.52
C VAL A 26 -22.71 23.97 -4.33
N THR A 27 -22.64 22.64 -4.08
CA THR A 27 -23.52 21.65 -4.71
C THR A 27 -24.99 21.88 -4.31
N GLN A 28 -25.27 22.13 -3.01
CA GLN A 28 -26.63 22.37 -2.54
C GLN A 28 -27.23 23.64 -3.16
N ASN A 29 -26.46 24.72 -3.21
CA ASN A 29 -26.90 25.96 -3.88
C ASN A 29 -27.16 25.70 -5.38
N ALA A 30 -26.28 24.97 -6.06
CA ALA A 30 -26.47 24.64 -7.47
C ALA A 30 -27.75 23.81 -7.70
N VAL A 31 -28.02 22.81 -6.85
CA VAL A 31 -29.24 21.99 -6.91
C VAL A 31 -30.49 22.87 -6.76
N HIS A 32 -30.49 23.79 -5.78
CA HIS A 32 -31.59 24.72 -5.56
C HIS A 32 -31.85 25.61 -6.80
N GLU A 33 -30.78 26.19 -7.35
CA GLU A 33 -30.90 27.06 -8.54
C GLU A 33 -31.38 26.30 -9.77
N ILE A 34 -30.90 25.06 -9.98
CA ILE A 34 -31.34 24.20 -11.09
C ILE A 34 -32.83 23.85 -10.95
N GLN A 35 -33.29 23.54 -9.76
CA GLN A 35 -34.72 23.24 -9.51
C GLN A 35 -35.60 24.47 -9.68
N ALA A 36 -35.18 25.64 -9.16
CA ALA A 36 -35.87 26.87 -9.32
C ALA A 36 -36.03 27.33 -10.78
N SER A 37 -35.00 27.02 -11.62
CA SER A 37 -35.04 27.31 -13.06
C SER A 37 -35.84 26.30 -13.90
N GLN A 38 -36.44 25.30 -13.26
CA GLN A 38 -37.14 24.19 -13.94
C GLN A 38 -36.25 23.42 -14.94
N PHE A 39 -34.96 23.31 -14.64
CA PHE A 39 -33.92 22.66 -15.48
C PHE A 39 -33.69 23.36 -16.83
N GLU A 40 -34.06 24.63 -16.94
CA GLU A 40 -33.84 25.41 -18.16
C GLU A 40 -32.71 26.43 -17.91
N MET A 41 -31.65 26.33 -18.73
CA MET A 41 -30.49 27.21 -18.61
C MET A 41 -30.82 28.68 -18.76
N GLN A 42 -31.77 28.98 -19.63
CA GLN A 42 -32.22 30.38 -19.90
C GLN A 42 -32.92 31.04 -18.72
N ASN A 43 -33.42 30.27 -17.77
CA ASN A 43 -34.08 30.77 -16.56
C ASN A 43 -33.09 30.97 -15.42
N LEU A 44 -31.81 30.61 -15.58
CA LEU A 44 -30.77 30.84 -14.58
C LEU A 44 -30.28 32.30 -14.64
N SER A 45 -30.21 32.95 -13.49
CA SER A 45 -29.55 34.24 -13.38
C SER A 45 -28.04 34.13 -13.70
N PRO A 46 -27.35 35.20 -14.11
CA PRO A 46 -25.93 35.18 -14.38
C PRO A 46 -25.10 34.62 -13.21
N THR A 47 -25.48 34.97 -11.98
CA THR A 47 -24.84 34.48 -10.76
C THR A 47 -25.09 32.99 -10.51
N ALA A 48 -26.35 32.55 -10.65
CA ALA A 48 -26.73 31.14 -10.56
C ALA A 48 -26.00 30.27 -11.62
N LEU A 49 -25.87 30.80 -12.84
CA LEU A 49 -25.13 30.11 -13.90
C LEU A 49 -23.66 29.84 -13.56
N VAL A 50 -23.00 30.80 -12.88
CA VAL A 50 -21.59 30.61 -12.41
C VAL A 50 -21.54 29.49 -11.37
N ILE A 51 -22.43 29.52 -10.37
CA ILE A 51 -22.52 28.50 -9.31
C ILE A 51 -22.76 27.11 -9.91
N VAL A 52 -23.75 27.00 -10.81
CA VAL A 52 -24.08 25.71 -11.46
C VAL A 52 -22.91 25.20 -12.31
N LYS A 53 -22.25 26.07 -13.09
CA LYS A 53 -21.07 25.65 -13.89
C LYS A 53 -19.91 25.19 -13.02
N GLN A 54 -19.70 25.81 -11.88
CA GLN A 54 -18.65 25.40 -10.92
C GLN A 54 -19.00 24.05 -10.30
N ALA A 55 -20.22 23.87 -9.83
CA ALA A 55 -20.67 22.66 -9.17
C ALA A 55 -20.75 21.43 -10.10
N ILE A 56 -21.13 21.62 -11.37
CA ILE A 56 -21.26 20.51 -12.34
C ILE A 56 -19.91 20.03 -12.91
N LYS A 57 -18.86 20.80 -12.76
CA LYS A 57 -17.53 20.48 -13.31
C LYS A 57 -16.99 19.12 -12.85
N PRO A 58 -16.97 18.78 -11.55
CA PRO A 58 -16.51 17.46 -11.07
C PRO A 58 -17.34 16.32 -11.62
N PHE A 59 -18.64 16.50 -11.74
CA PHE A 59 -19.56 15.52 -12.34
C PHE A 59 -19.22 15.25 -13.82
N ARG A 60 -19.00 16.29 -14.61
CA ARG A 60 -18.57 16.17 -16.02
C ARG A 60 -17.24 15.44 -16.17
N GLU A 61 -16.30 15.70 -15.26
CA GLU A 61 -15.03 15.00 -15.25
C GLU A 61 -15.19 13.50 -14.95
N LEU A 62 -16.08 13.16 -14.01
CA LEU A 62 -16.41 11.77 -13.71
C LEU A 62 -17.10 11.09 -14.90
N GLN A 63 -18.10 11.74 -15.50
CA GLN A 63 -18.77 11.21 -16.69
C GLN A 63 -17.81 10.91 -17.85
N LYS A 64 -16.81 11.78 -18.07
CA LYS A 64 -15.76 11.50 -19.08
C LYS A 64 -14.98 10.22 -18.79
N VAL A 65 -14.64 10.00 -17.52
CA VAL A 65 -13.94 8.79 -17.08
C VAL A 65 -14.82 7.56 -17.31
N GLU A 66 -16.10 7.61 -16.93
CA GLU A 66 -17.03 6.51 -17.08
C GLU A 66 -17.31 6.18 -18.56
N LEU A 67 -17.54 7.19 -19.39
CA LEU A 67 -17.76 7.01 -20.83
C LEU A 67 -16.54 6.41 -21.52
N LEU A 68 -15.34 6.89 -21.18
CA LEU A 68 -14.11 6.32 -21.72
C LEU A 68 -13.96 4.86 -21.32
N TYR A 69 -14.19 4.52 -20.05
CA TYR A 69 -14.15 3.14 -19.59
C TYR A 69 -15.13 2.25 -20.36
N GLN A 70 -16.39 2.69 -20.50
CA GLN A 70 -17.40 1.96 -21.27
C GLN A 70 -17.01 1.77 -22.75
N GLN A 71 -16.39 2.76 -23.36
CA GLN A 71 -15.88 2.66 -24.73
C GLN A 71 -14.74 1.63 -24.81
N LEU A 72 -13.80 1.67 -23.87
CA LEU A 72 -12.69 0.72 -23.83
C LEU A 72 -13.16 -0.71 -23.59
N CYS A 73 -14.11 -0.94 -22.71
CA CYS A 73 -14.68 -2.27 -22.50
C CYS A 73 -15.30 -2.92 -23.76
N LYS A 74 -15.68 -2.12 -24.75
CA LYS A 74 -16.20 -2.60 -26.03
C LYS A 74 -15.10 -2.91 -27.05
N THR A 75 -13.87 -2.55 -26.76
CA THR A 75 -12.72 -2.72 -27.66
C THR A 75 -12.01 -4.04 -27.33
N THR A 76 -11.73 -4.85 -28.35
CA THR A 76 -11.08 -6.17 -28.17
C THR A 76 -9.57 -6.11 -27.96
N SER A 77 -8.93 -5.02 -28.41
CA SER A 77 -7.48 -4.83 -28.27
C SER A 77 -7.20 -3.48 -27.65
N HIS A 78 -6.41 -3.47 -26.58
CA HIS A 78 -6.02 -2.27 -25.87
C HIS A 78 -4.52 -2.02 -26.04
N ASP A 79 -4.15 -0.77 -26.31
CA ASP A 79 -2.78 -0.29 -26.16
C ASP A 79 -2.38 -0.20 -24.67
N PHE A 80 -1.12 0.14 -24.43
CA PHE A 80 -0.59 0.20 -23.06
C PHE A 80 -1.30 1.26 -22.18
N PHE A 81 -1.65 2.40 -22.77
CA PHE A 81 -2.38 3.46 -22.07
C PHE A 81 -3.80 3.02 -21.68
N GLN A 82 -4.49 2.41 -22.61
CA GLN A 82 -5.86 1.91 -22.42
C GLN A 82 -5.91 0.80 -21.34
N LYS A 83 -4.94 -0.14 -21.36
CA LYS A 83 -4.79 -1.16 -20.33
C LYS A 83 -4.61 -0.55 -18.95
N LYS A 84 -3.68 0.40 -18.81
CA LYS A 84 -3.44 1.09 -17.54
C LYS A 84 -4.68 1.86 -17.05
N PHE A 85 -5.41 2.50 -17.96
CA PHE A 85 -6.65 3.19 -17.62
C PHE A 85 -7.72 2.23 -17.07
N VAL A 86 -7.93 1.10 -17.74
CA VAL A 86 -8.90 0.06 -17.32
C VAL A 86 -8.52 -0.50 -15.94
N GLU A 87 -7.24 -0.83 -15.73
CA GLU A 87 -6.71 -1.31 -14.45
C GLU A 87 -6.99 -0.31 -13.31
N LEU A 88 -6.63 0.95 -13.50
CA LEU A 88 -6.86 2.01 -12.51
C LEU A 88 -8.35 2.26 -12.25
N TYR A 89 -9.20 2.13 -13.27
CA TYR A 89 -10.64 2.28 -13.08
C TYR A 89 -11.21 1.12 -12.25
N GLN A 90 -10.77 -0.11 -12.47
CA GLN A 90 -11.15 -1.28 -11.66
C GLN A 90 -10.69 -1.12 -10.21
N GLN A 91 -9.45 -0.64 -10.01
CA GLN A 91 -8.95 -0.30 -8.68
C GLN A 91 -9.83 0.76 -8.02
N TYR A 92 -10.16 1.85 -8.72
CA TYR A 92 -11.06 2.89 -8.21
C TYR A 92 -12.44 2.35 -7.84
N GLN A 93 -12.99 1.41 -8.60
CA GLN A 93 -14.26 0.79 -8.27
C GLN A 93 -14.25 0.05 -6.93
N SER A 94 -13.11 -0.57 -6.58
CA SER A 94 -12.94 -1.32 -5.33
C SER A 94 -12.56 -0.44 -4.14
N THR A 95 -11.66 0.55 -4.34
CA THR A 95 -11.10 1.35 -3.24
C THR A 95 -11.81 2.68 -3.01
N ARG A 96 -12.43 3.26 -4.07
CA ARG A 96 -13.05 4.59 -4.08
C ARG A 96 -12.10 5.71 -3.66
N GLU A 97 -10.80 5.55 -3.89
CA GLU A 97 -9.78 6.54 -3.53
C GLU A 97 -9.81 7.76 -4.45
N ASP A 98 -9.85 8.97 -3.86
CA ASP A 98 -9.84 10.23 -4.60
C ASP A 98 -8.56 10.44 -5.42
N GLN A 99 -7.42 9.92 -4.93
CA GLN A 99 -6.15 10.00 -5.66
C GLN A 99 -6.22 9.24 -6.99
N THR A 100 -6.73 8.02 -6.96
CA THR A 100 -6.94 7.19 -8.16
C THR A 100 -7.91 7.85 -9.12
N LEU A 101 -9.01 8.44 -8.62
CA LEU A 101 -9.97 9.17 -9.44
C LEU A 101 -9.32 10.39 -10.13
N ASN A 102 -8.48 11.15 -9.44
CA ASN A 102 -7.78 12.31 -10.01
C ASN A 102 -6.81 11.89 -11.14
N VAL A 103 -6.13 10.77 -10.97
CA VAL A 103 -5.30 10.19 -12.05
C VAL A 103 -6.15 9.82 -13.25
N LEU A 104 -7.28 9.14 -13.05
CA LEU A 104 -8.22 8.74 -14.11
C LEU A 104 -8.77 9.95 -14.87
N LYS A 105 -9.18 11.03 -14.17
CA LYS A 105 -9.64 12.28 -14.79
C LYS A 105 -8.57 12.90 -15.69
N THR A 106 -7.31 12.89 -15.22
CA THR A 106 -6.19 13.41 -16.01
C THR A 106 -5.91 12.52 -17.23
N MET A 107 -5.91 11.20 -17.05
CA MET A 107 -5.73 10.24 -18.15
C MET A 107 -6.83 10.39 -19.19
N ALA A 108 -8.09 10.45 -18.79
CA ALA A 108 -9.22 10.65 -19.70
C ALA A 108 -9.07 11.95 -20.50
N THR A 109 -8.66 13.04 -19.84
CA THR A 109 -8.42 14.32 -20.51
C THR A 109 -7.29 14.24 -21.53
N GLN A 110 -6.18 13.60 -21.20
CA GLN A 110 -5.03 13.43 -22.12
C GLN A 110 -5.40 12.54 -23.32
N TYR A 111 -6.13 11.45 -23.09
CA TYR A 111 -6.58 10.55 -24.14
C TYR A 111 -7.54 11.24 -25.11
N LEU A 112 -8.49 12.04 -24.62
CA LEU A 112 -9.39 12.82 -25.48
C LEU A 112 -8.63 13.86 -26.29
N ARG A 113 -7.64 14.53 -25.70
CA ARG A 113 -6.77 15.49 -26.43
C ARG A 113 -5.93 14.80 -27.50
N PHE A 114 -5.48 13.58 -27.25
CA PHE A 114 -4.79 12.75 -28.25
C PHE A 114 -5.73 12.41 -29.41
N LYS A 115 -6.95 11.93 -29.12
CA LYS A 115 -7.96 11.66 -30.15
C LYS A 115 -8.32 12.90 -31.02
N ASP A 116 -8.31 14.08 -30.40
CA ASP A 116 -8.54 15.35 -31.07
C ASP A 116 -7.29 15.89 -31.82
N ASN A 117 -6.20 15.11 -31.91
CA ASN A 117 -4.90 15.50 -32.50
C ASN A 117 -4.26 16.74 -31.85
N LYS A 118 -4.60 17.03 -30.57
CA LYS A 118 -4.02 18.14 -29.81
C LYS A 118 -2.77 17.74 -29.01
N VAL A 119 -2.51 16.46 -28.90
CA VAL A 119 -1.38 15.84 -28.19
C VAL A 119 -0.89 14.69 -29.06
N ASP A 120 0.40 14.55 -29.22
CA ASP A 120 1.03 13.46 -29.97
C ASP A 120 1.21 12.19 -29.10
N GLU A 121 1.48 11.07 -29.74
CA GLU A 121 1.68 9.79 -29.07
C GLU A 121 2.88 9.80 -28.10
N ASN A 122 3.94 10.54 -28.43
CA ASN A 122 5.12 10.65 -27.57
C ASN A 122 4.79 11.36 -26.25
N SER A 123 3.97 12.42 -26.31
CA SER A 123 3.48 13.12 -25.12
C SER A 123 2.64 12.21 -24.22
N LEU A 124 1.84 11.33 -24.82
CA LEU A 124 1.04 10.35 -24.09
C LEU A 124 1.94 9.30 -23.42
N LYS A 125 2.94 8.77 -24.12
CA LYS A 125 3.95 7.86 -23.57
C LYS A 125 4.77 8.49 -22.44
N LEU A 126 5.16 9.76 -22.63
CA LEU A 126 5.89 10.52 -21.60
C LEU A 126 5.05 10.70 -20.33
N TYR A 127 3.78 11.02 -20.48
CA TYR A 127 2.86 11.14 -19.34
C TYR A 127 2.77 9.81 -18.56
N LEU A 128 2.62 8.68 -19.24
CA LEU A 128 2.61 7.36 -18.60
C LEU A 128 3.90 7.06 -17.84
N SER A 129 5.05 7.31 -18.46
CA SER A 129 6.35 7.13 -17.81
C SER A 129 6.49 7.99 -16.54
N GLN A 130 5.96 9.21 -16.54
CA GLN A 130 5.95 10.08 -15.36
C GLN A 130 5.01 9.54 -14.26
N LEU A 131 3.86 8.99 -14.64
CA LEU A 131 2.92 8.37 -13.73
C LEU A 131 3.56 7.18 -13.02
N GLU A 132 4.17 6.26 -13.77
CA GLU A 132 4.88 5.09 -13.23
C GLU A 132 6.03 5.48 -12.30
N LYS A 133 6.80 6.51 -12.67
CA LYS A 133 7.87 7.03 -11.79
C LYS A 133 7.31 7.55 -10.46
N LYS A 134 6.16 8.23 -10.47
CA LYS A 134 5.50 8.70 -9.25
C LYS A 134 4.99 7.54 -8.39
N GLU A 135 4.35 6.53 -9.00
CA GLU A 135 3.88 5.34 -8.30
C GLU A 135 5.04 4.57 -7.66
N ASN A 136 6.13 4.35 -8.41
CA ASN A 136 7.33 3.67 -7.91
C ASN A 136 8.01 4.44 -6.78
N LYS A 137 8.06 5.79 -6.88
CA LYS A 137 8.59 6.64 -5.80
C LYS A 137 7.72 6.55 -4.55
N ALA A 138 6.39 6.56 -4.69
CA ALA A 138 5.46 6.41 -3.58
C ALA A 138 5.63 5.06 -2.87
N LYS A 139 5.72 3.95 -3.64
CA LYS A 139 6.00 2.61 -3.09
C LYS A 139 7.33 2.58 -2.32
N ARG A 140 8.43 3.09 -2.92
CA ARG A 140 9.73 3.15 -2.24
C ARG A 140 9.68 3.97 -0.95
N ASN A 141 8.96 5.09 -0.95
CA ASN A 141 8.81 5.92 0.23
C ASN A 141 8.02 5.19 1.34
N ALA A 142 6.94 4.48 0.97
CA ALA A 142 6.18 3.67 1.91
C ALA A 142 7.02 2.53 2.51
N ASP A 143 7.79 1.81 1.66
CA ASP A 143 8.69 0.75 2.10
C ASP A 143 9.79 1.29 3.02
N ASN A 144 10.38 2.44 2.68
CA ASN A 144 11.40 3.08 3.51
C ASN A 144 10.81 3.52 4.86
N LYS A 145 9.60 4.13 4.84
CA LYS A 145 8.91 4.52 6.09
C LYS A 145 8.73 3.31 7.00
N LYS A 146 8.24 2.19 6.45
CA LYS A 146 8.07 0.94 7.21
C LYS A 146 9.40 0.40 7.75
N LYS A 147 10.48 0.46 6.94
CA LYS A 147 11.83 0.07 7.41
C LYS A 147 12.33 0.95 8.55
N PHE A 148 12.11 2.28 8.49
CA PHE A 148 12.47 3.19 9.56
C PHE A 148 11.64 2.96 10.84
N GLU A 149 10.34 2.70 10.71
CA GLU A 149 9.47 2.37 11.85
C GLU A 149 9.93 1.08 12.54
N LEU A 150 10.21 0.02 11.75
CA LEU A 150 10.73 -1.24 12.29
C LEU A 150 12.12 -1.08 12.89
N GLY A 151 13.00 -0.33 12.23
CA GLY A 151 14.33 -0.01 12.77
C GLY A 151 14.27 0.76 14.09
N GLY A 152 13.38 1.74 14.18
CA GLY A 152 13.15 2.49 15.42
C GLY A 152 12.62 1.62 16.55
N ALA A 153 11.68 0.72 16.28
CA ALA A 153 11.17 -0.24 17.26
C ALA A 153 12.27 -1.20 17.74
N LEU A 154 13.09 -1.71 16.81
CA LEU A 154 14.22 -2.57 17.13
C LEU A 154 15.26 -1.85 18.00
N LEU A 155 15.64 -0.63 17.65
CA LEU A 155 16.57 0.18 18.44
C LEU A 155 16.04 0.48 19.84
N SER A 156 14.75 0.73 19.98
CA SER A 156 14.10 0.91 21.29
C SER A 156 14.18 -0.37 22.11
N LEU A 157 13.92 -1.53 21.52
CA LEU A 157 14.03 -2.84 22.17
C LEU A 157 15.48 -3.11 22.63
N LEU A 158 16.46 -2.86 21.77
CA LEU A 158 17.87 -3.04 22.09
C LEU A 158 18.31 -2.13 23.25
N LYS A 159 17.82 -0.90 23.28
CA LYS A 159 18.08 0.04 24.37
C LYS A 159 17.50 -0.44 25.68
N THR A 160 16.27 -0.99 25.70
CA THR A 160 15.67 -1.56 26.93
C THR A 160 16.43 -2.79 27.43
N LYS A 161 17.09 -3.52 26.53
CA LYS A 161 17.94 -4.69 26.85
C LYS A 161 19.40 -4.31 27.13
N ASN A 162 19.74 -3.02 27.20
CA ASN A 162 21.10 -2.50 27.42
C ASN A 162 22.14 -2.99 26.39
N ILE A 163 21.72 -3.25 25.16
CA ILE A 163 22.60 -3.67 24.07
C ILE A 163 23.11 -2.41 23.35
N ASP A 164 24.42 -2.16 23.37
CA ASP A 164 25.04 -1.06 22.63
C ASP A 164 25.20 -1.41 21.14
N VAL A 165 24.35 -0.80 20.33
CA VAL A 165 24.32 -1.05 18.87
C VAL A 165 25.39 -0.30 18.08
N THR A 166 26.13 0.64 18.71
CA THR A 166 27.05 1.53 17.98
C THR A 166 28.27 0.80 17.42
N LYS A 167 28.60 -0.34 17.98
CA LYS A 167 29.77 -1.15 17.61
C LYS A 167 29.46 -2.53 17.08
N LEU A 168 28.17 -2.88 16.96
CA LEU A 168 27.73 -4.19 16.56
C LEU A 168 27.24 -4.22 15.11
N THR A 169 27.55 -5.30 14.40
CA THR A 169 26.95 -5.60 13.09
C THR A 169 25.49 -6.05 13.25
N ALA A 170 24.70 -6.01 12.18
CA ALA A 170 23.32 -6.50 12.19
C ALA A 170 23.21 -7.96 12.66
N GLU A 171 24.13 -8.83 12.23
CA GLU A 171 24.21 -10.22 12.68
C GLU A 171 24.46 -10.35 14.17
N GLN A 172 25.41 -9.59 14.70
CA GLN A 172 25.72 -9.58 16.12
C GLN A 172 24.55 -9.08 16.96
N ILE A 173 23.80 -8.08 16.45
CA ILE A 173 22.58 -7.58 17.11
C ILE A 173 21.52 -8.67 17.16
N ILE A 174 21.28 -9.37 16.03
CA ILE A 174 20.32 -10.47 15.96
C ILE A 174 20.72 -11.59 16.92
N ARG A 175 21.98 -11.99 16.94
CA ARG A 175 22.50 -13.01 17.87
C ARG A 175 22.34 -12.59 19.33
N ALA A 176 22.66 -11.34 19.67
CA ALA A 176 22.51 -10.84 21.03
C ALA A 176 21.05 -10.82 21.51
N LEU A 177 20.12 -10.39 20.66
CA LEU A 177 18.67 -10.43 20.97
C LEU A 177 18.19 -11.86 21.17
N PHE A 178 18.55 -12.74 20.24
CA PHE A 178 18.15 -14.12 20.26
C PHE A 178 18.70 -14.85 21.50
N SER A 179 19.97 -14.64 21.81
CA SER A 179 20.60 -15.19 23.00
C SER A 179 19.92 -14.76 24.29
N GLN A 180 19.60 -13.46 24.45
CA GLN A 180 18.93 -12.96 25.67
C GLN A 180 17.49 -13.46 25.81
N ASP A 181 16.73 -13.50 24.72
CA ASP A 181 15.35 -14.02 24.74
C ASP A 181 15.33 -15.53 25.00
N MET A 182 16.35 -16.24 24.53
CA MET A 182 16.52 -17.65 24.79
C MET A 182 16.85 -17.93 26.25
N HIS A 183 17.76 -17.17 26.87
CA HIS A 183 18.05 -17.28 28.30
C HIS A 183 16.79 -17.03 29.15
N PHE A 184 15.97 -16.03 28.76
CA PHE A 184 14.71 -15.73 29.44
C PHE A 184 13.69 -16.86 29.29
N ASN A 185 13.53 -17.39 28.08
CA ASN A 185 12.59 -18.47 27.80
C ASN A 185 13.03 -19.81 28.41
N LEU A 186 14.31 -20.06 28.47
CA LEU A 186 14.87 -21.25 29.12
C LEU A 186 14.66 -21.28 30.62
N ALA A 187 14.65 -20.12 31.27
CA ALA A 187 14.31 -20.04 32.69
C ALA A 187 12.87 -20.50 32.96
N ASN A 188 11.99 -20.47 31.95
CA ASN A 188 10.55 -20.70 32.06
C ASN A 188 10.01 -21.87 31.18
N CYS A 189 10.81 -22.50 30.32
CA CYS A 189 10.33 -23.50 29.37
C CYS A 189 11.05 -24.86 29.48
N ASN A 190 10.27 -25.91 29.64
CA ASN A 190 10.67 -27.31 29.45
C ASN A 190 10.80 -27.61 27.93
N THR A 191 11.84 -27.12 27.27
CA THR A 191 12.08 -27.50 25.88
C THR A 191 12.72 -28.89 25.83
N ILE A 192 12.42 -29.67 24.77
CA ILE A 192 12.99 -31.01 24.56
C ILE A 192 14.53 -30.96 24.62
N ILE A 193 15.16 -29.93 24.05
CA ILE A 193 16.60 -29.73 24.07
C ILE A 193 17.13 -29.53 25.50
N PHE A 194 16.46 -28.71 26.28
CA PHE A 194 16.86 -28.44 27.66
C PHE A 194 16.71 -29.71 28.55
N GLN A 195 15.63 -30.47 28.34
CA GLN A 195 15.42 -31.74 29.03
C GLN A 195 16.50 -32.75 28.68
N GLU A 196 16.90 -32.84 27.41
CA GLU A 196 17.99 -33.73 26.99
C GLU A 196 19.35 -33.30 27.59
N MET A 197 19.61 -31.99 27.77
CA MET A 197 20.80 -31.49 28.43
C MET A 197 20.84 -31.92 29.90
N LEU A 198 19.71 -31.87 30.61
CA LEU A 198 19.61 -32.35 31.98
C LEU A 198 19.75 -33.89 32.06
N ASN A 199 19.17 -34.63 31.09
CA ASN A 199 19.27 -36.07 31.01
C ASN A 199 20.70 -36.57 30.77
N VAL A 200 21.56 -35.76 30.11
CA VAL A 200 22.98 -36.07 29.92
C VAL A 200 23.81 -35.76 31.19
N GLY A 201 23.20 -35.18 32.22
CA GLY A 201 23.84 -34.97 33.51
C GLY A 201 24.34 -33.55 33.75
N LEU A 202 24.00 -32.59 32.88
CA LEU A 202 24.30 -31.16 33.12
C LEU A 202 23.42 -30.61 34.24
N SER A 203 23.99 -29.77 35.09
CA SER A 203 23.19 -28.98 36.02
C SER A 203 22.37 -27.94 35.28
N GLU A 204 21.28 -27.46 35.91
CA GLU A 204 20.40 -26.45 35.30
C GLU A 204 21.17 -25.17 34.87
N THR A 205 22.16 -24.78 35.65
CA THR A 205 23.01 -23.62 35.36
C THR A 205 23.90 -23.89 34.15
N GLN A 206 24.55 -25.02 34.08
CA GLN A 206 25.37 -25.43 32.93
C GLN A 206 24.53 -25.58 31.67
N ALA A 207 23.33 -26.15 31.79
CA ALA A 207 22.41 -26.28 30.68
C ALA A 207 21.99 -24.89 30.13
N LYS A 208 21.71 -23.92 31.00
CA LYS A 208 21.38 -22.54 30.59
C LYS A 208 22.55 -21.84 29.87
N ASP A 209 23.77 -22.02 30.34
CA ASP A 209 24.95 -21.40 29.75
C ASP A 209 25.34 -22.02 28.41
N LEU A 210 25.21 -23.34 28.27
CA LEU A 210 25.56 -24.06 27.05
C LEU A 210 24.45 -24.05 25.98
N PHE A 211 23.22 -23.76 26.34
CA PHE A 211 22.08 -23.86 25.43
C PHE A 211 22.20 -23.00 24.16
N PRO A 212 22.65 -21.73 24.21
CA PRO A 212 22.85 -20.95 23.00
C PRO A 212 23.88 -21.57 22.05
N LEU A 213 24.93 -22.15 22.61
CA LEU A 213 26.00 -22.81 21.84
C LEU A 213 25.50 -24.10 21.18
N VAL A 214 24.70 -24.89 21.89
CA VAL A 214 24.06 -26.11 21.35
C VAL A 214 23.13 -25.75 20.20
N LEU A 215 22.37 -24.68 20.30
CA LEU A 215 21.47 -24.23 19.23
C LEU A 215 22.22 -23.67 18.01
N ASP A 216 23.27 -22.90 18.21
CA ASP A 216 24.14 -22.45 17.11
C ASP A 216 24.71 -23.64 16.34
N GLN A 217 25.11 -24.69 17.05
CA GLN A 217 25.63 -25.89 16.40
C GLN A 217 24.56 -26.75 15.75
N LEU A 218 23.34 -26.80 16.30
CA LEU A 218 22.23 -27.50 15.64
C LEU A 218 21.85 -26.91 14.29
N THR A 219 22.12 -25.63 14.06
CA THR A 219 21.91 -24.99 12.75
C THR A 219 22.98 -25.38 11.73
N ASP A 220 24.17 -25.75 12.18
CA ASP A 220 25.31 -26.08 11.31
C ASP A 220 25.47 -27.61 11.07
N TYR A 221 24.98 -28.45 11.99
CA TYR A 221 24.98 -29.88 11.87
C TYR A 221 23.68 -30.43 11.29
N ARG A 222 23.59 -30.41 9.99
CA ARG A 222 22.56 -31.13 9.26
C ARG A 222 23.24 -32.23 8.47
N ASP A 223 22.62 -33.42 8.44
CA ASP A 223 23.02 -34.48 7.52
C ASP A 223 22.69 -34.08 6.07
N GLU A 224 23.05 -34.93 5.12
CA GLU A 224 22.79 -34.71 3.69
C GLU A 224 21.30 -34.55 3.38
N ASP A 225 20.42 -35.04 4.25
CA ASP A 225 18.97 -34.93 4.17
C ASP A 225 18.40 -33.69 4.93
N GLY A 226 19.28 -32.89 5.53
CA GLY A 226 18.91 -31.70 6.28
C GLY A 226 18.35 -31.95 7.69
N LEU A 227 18.50 -33.16 8.23
CA LEU A 227 18.06 -33.55 9.55
C LEU A 227 19.13 -33.26 10.63
N PRO A 228 18.74 -32.83 11.85
CA PRO A 228 19.69 -32.56 12.92
C PRO A 228 20.39 -33.84 13.39
N ILE A 229 21.72 -33.88 13.24
CA ILE A 229 22.55 -35.02 13.66
C ILE A 229 22.59 -35.05 15.19
N TYR A 230 22.07 -36.13 15.74
CA TYR A 230 22.19 -36.61 17.13
C TYR A 230 22.47 -35.51 18.20
N LEU A 231 21.45 -34.78 18.59
CA LEU A 231 21.47 -33.77 19.64
C LEU A 231 22.25 -34.24 20.91
N LYS A 232 22.07 -35.50 21.32
CA LYS A 232 22.76 -36.07 22.47
C LYS A 232 24.29 -36.08 22.30
N GLN A 233 24.77 -36.32 21.09
CA GLN A 233 26.21 -36.37 20.81
C GLN A 233 26.81 -34.98 20.82
N ILE A 234 26.11 -33.97 20.30
CA ILE A 234 26.53 -32.56 20.35
C ILE A 234 26.63 -32.09 21.80
N ILE A 235 25.56 -32.31 22.60
CA ILE A 235 25.50 -31.93 24.02
C ILE A 235 26.66 -32.59 24.81
N LYS A 236 26.92 -33.89 24.58
CA LYS A 236 27.99 -34.64 25.25
C LYS A 236 29.38 -34.08 24.89
N THR A 237 29.64 -33.83 23.61
CA THR A 237 30.92 -33.27 23.15
C THR A 237 31.16 -31.89 23.74
N MET A 238 30.13 -31.06 23.86
CA MET A 238 30.25 -29.73 24.44
C MET A 238 30.43 -29.76 25.95
N ALA A 239 29.80 -30.68 26.64
CA ALA A 239 30.00 -30.89 28.10
C ALA A 239 31.38 -31.42 28.44
N GLU A 240 32.04 -32.16 27.56
CA GLU A 240 33.40 -32.69 27.72
C GLU A 240 34.50 -31.65 27.43
N ASN A 241 34.18 -30.64 26.63
CA ASN A 241 35.11 -29.60 26.18
C ASN A 241 35.01 -28.26 26.94
N GLY A 242 34.04 -28.09 27.83
CA GLY A 242 33.79 -26.90 28.66
C GLY A 242 34.11 -27.19 30.11
#